data_4558f9f6f28d09a69e35e97afef4131b
#
_entry.id   4558f9f6f28d09a69e35e97afef4131b
#
_cell.length_a   1.000
_cell.length_b   1.000
_cell.length_c   1.000
_cell.angle_alpha   90.00
_cell.angle_beta   90.00
_cell.angle_gamma   90.00
#
_symmetry.space_group_name_H-M   'P 1'
#
loop_
_entity.id
_entity.type
_entity.pdbx_description
1 polymer ?
#
loop_
_entity_poly.entity_id
_entity_poly.type
_entity_poly.pdbx_seq_one_letter_code
_entity_poly.pdbx_strand_id
1 'polypeptide(L)' 'METIELSAPGGVRLDKLIADGTELSRSAAVKLIEQGNVLVNGSLAGKKDIPAAGSAVEITL' A
#
# COMPACT_ATOMS: atom_id res chain seq x y z
N MET A 1 8.93 14.05 6.06
CA MET A 1 8.18 12.98 5.37
C MET A 1 8.15 11.75 6.25
N GLU A 2 6.99 11.13 6.34
CA GLU A 2 6.86 9.91 7.11
C GLU A 2 6.77 8.71 6.17
N THR A 3 7.33 7.61 6.60
CA THR A 3 7.19 6.33 5.91
C THR A 3 6.49 5.36 6.83
N ILE A 4 5.43 4.74 6.33
CA ILE A 4 4.68 3.72 7.05
C ILE A 4 4.99 2.38 6.42
N GLU A 5 5.29 1.37 7.23
CA GLU A 5 5.54 0.02 6.75
C GLU A 5 4.44 -0.91 7.24
N LEU A 6 3.89 -1.68 6.30
CA LEU A 6 2.85 -2.66 6.59
C LEU A 6 3.28 -4.01 6.03
N SER A 7 2.75 -5.08 6.62
CA SER A 7 2.89 -6.43 6.08
C SER A 7 1.60 -6.83 5.40
N ALA A 8 1.69 -7.37 4.19
CA ALA A 8 0.51 -7.81 3.45
C ALA A 8 -0.01 -9.14 4.02
N PRO A 9 -1.32 -9.25 4.26
CA PRO A 9 -1.91 -10.51 4.74
C PRO A 9 -2.14 -11.54 3.63
N GLY A 10 -2.07 -11.10 2.37
CA GLY A 10 -2.43 -11.92 1.23
C GLY A 10 -3.91 -11.83 0.90
N GLY A 11 -4.24 -11.86 -0.38
CA GLY A 11 -5.63 -11.86 -0.84
C GLY A 11 -6.38 -10.54 -0.70
N VAL A 12 -5.68 -9.44 -0.37
CA VAL A 12 -6.28 -8.11 -0.19
C VAL A 12 -5.65 -7.14 -1.18
N ARG A 13 -6.48 -6.35 -1.86
CA ARG A 13 -6.00 -5.32 -2.79
C ARG A 13 -5.20 -4.27 -2.04
N LEU A 14 -4.20 -3.70 -2.73
CA LEU A 14 -3.28 -2.76 -2.12
C LEU A 14 -4.00 -1.52 -1.57
N ASP A 15 -4.96 -0.97 -2.29
CA ASP A 15 -5.71 0.20 -1.82
C ASP A 15 -6.47 -0.09 -0.53
N LYS A 16 -7.12 -1.24 -0.45
CA LYS A 16 -7.85 -1.65 0.75
C LYS A 16 -6.90 -1.96 1.90
N LEU A 17 -5.79 -2.63 1.59
CA LEU A 17 -4.78 -2.98 2.59
C LEU A 17 -4.26 -1.72 3.29
N ILE A 18 -3.95 -0.68 2.52
CA ILE A 18 -3.47 0.59 3.08
C ILE A 18 -4.54 1.26 3.92
N ALA A 19 -5.78 1.31 3.42
CA ALA A 19 -6.87 1.94 4.15
C ALA A 19 -7.16 1.22 5.47
N ASP A 20 -7.08 -0.12 5.48
CA ASP A 20 -7.33 -0.90 6.68
C ASP A 20 -6.18 -0.84 7.68
N GLY A 21 -4.96 -0.69 7.19
CA GLY A 21 -3.76 -0.69 8.02
C GLY A 21 -3.29 0.69 8.48
N THR A 22 -3.93 1.75 8.03
CA THR A 22 -3.59 3.13 8.38
C THR A 22 -4.86 3.93 8.63
N GLU A 23 -4.70 5.20 8.98
CA GLU A 23 -5.85 6.12 9.11
C GLU A 23 -6.27 6.72 7.77
N LEU A 24 -5.60 6.36 6.69
CA LEU A 24 -5.90 6.89 5.36
C LEU A 24 -7.18 6.28 4.82
N SER A 25 -7.95 7.08 4.05
CA SER A 25 -9.08 6.56 3.31
C SER A 25 -8.61 5.80 2.08
N ARG A 26 -9.50 5.00 1.47
CA ARG A 26 -9.16 4.31 0.22
C ARG A 26 -8.83 5.30 -0.89
N SER A 27 -9.53 6.44 -0.94
CA SER A 27 -9.24 7.48 -1.94
C SER A 27 -7.84 8.04 -1.76
N ALA A 28 -7.42 8.30 -0.53
CA ALA A 28 -6.07 8.77 -0.23
C ALA A 28 -5.04 7.70 -0.58
N ALA A 29 -5.33 6.44 -0.27
CA ALA A 29 -4.45 5.33 -0.61
C ALA A 29 -4.25 5.22 -2.13
N VAL A 30 -5.33 5.32 -2.90
CA VAL A 30 -5.26 5.27 -4.37
C VAL A 30 -4.39 6.40 -4.90
N LYS A 31 -4.54 7.62 -4.37
CA LYS A 31 -3.72 8.75 -4.80
C LYS A 31 -2.24 8.51 -4.52
N LEU A 32 -1.90 8.00 -3.36
CA LEU A 32 -0.50 7.71 -3.02
C LEU A 32 0.08 6.66 -3.95
N ILE A 33 -0.69 5.62 -4.26
CA ILE A 33 -0.26 4.58 -5.19
C ILE A 33 -0.01 5.18 -6.57
N GLU A 34 -0.93 6.00 -7.06
CA GLU A 34 -0.82 6.61 -8.39
C GLU A 34 0.34 7.59 -8.48
N GLN A 35 0.70 8.23 -7.38
CA GLN A 35 1.85 9.14 -7.31
C GLN A 35 3.19 8.42 -7.20
N GLY A 36 3.19 7.10 -7.07
CA GLY A 36 4.41 6.33 -6.92
C GLY A 36 4.97 6.35 -5.49
N ASN A 37 4.15 6.71 -4.51
CA ASN A 37 4.57 6.81 -3.11
C ASN A 37 4.32 5.52 -2.32
N VAL A 38 3.96 4.45 -2.99
CA VAL A 38 3.75 3.14 -2.34
C VAL A 38 4.59 2.11 -3.06
N LEU A 39 5.41 1.40 -2.31
CA LEU A 39 6.25 0.32 -2.84
C LEU A 39 5.87 -0.99 -2.17
N VAL A 40 5.84 -2.05 -2.96
CA VAL A 40 5.65 -3.42 -2.46
C VAL A 40 6.94 -4.18 -2.74
N ASN A 41 7.61 -4.62 -1.69
CA ASN A 41 8.92 -5.26 -1.77
C ASN A 41 9.92 -4.41 -2.58
N GLY A 42 9.85 -3.09 -2.42
CA GLY A 42 10.74 -2.15 -3.09
C GLY A 42 10.38 -1.81 -4.52
N SER A 43 9.27 -2.31 -5.04
CA SER A 43 8.83 -2.05 -6.41
C SER A 43 7.50 -1.30 -6.44
N LEU A 44 7.32 -0.47 -7.47
CA LEU A 44 6.04 0.21 -7.67
C LEU A 44 4.92 -0.81 -7.90
N ALA A 45 3.74 -0.52 -7.38
CA ALA A 45 2.59 -1.40 -7.52
C ALA A 45 1.34 -0.58 -7.85
N GLY A 46 0.37 -1.23 -8.47
CA GLY A 46 -0.91 -0.62 -8.81
C GLY A 46 -1.96 -0.79 -7.72
N LYS A 47 -2.97 0.05 -7.73
CA LYS A 47 -4.05 0.01 -6.73
C LYS A 47 -4.82 -1.32 -6.73
N LYS A 48 -4.85 -2.00 -7.87
CA LYS A 48 -5.55 -3.29 -8.00
C LYS A 48 -4.67 -4.48 -7.69
N ASP A 49 -3.39 -4.27 -7.44
CA ASP A 49 -2.48 -5.35 -7.12
C ASP A 49 -2.85 -5.97 -5.79
N ILE A 50 -2.68 -7.28 -5.71
CA ILE A 50 -2.93 -8.05 -4.49
C ILE A 50 -1.60 -8.60 -4.02
N PRO A 51 -0.92 -7.92 -3.09
CA PRO A 51 0.39 -8.39 -2.62
C PRO A 51 0.29 -9.77 -1.97
N ALA A 52 1.31 -10.59 -2.21
CA ALA A 52 1.38 -11.89 -1.59
C ALA A 52 1.56 -11.75 -0.06
N ALA A 53 1.09 -12.74 0.68
CA ALA A 53 1.24 -12.75 2.13
C ALA A 53 2.71 -12.59 2.52
N GLY A 54 2.97 -11.72 3.49
CA GLY A 54 4.33 -11.43 3.95
C GLY A 54 5.06 -10.37 3.15
N SER A 55 4.45 -9.81 2.10
CA SER A 55 5.08 -8.72 1.33
C SER A 55 5.21 -7.47 2.19
N ALA A 56 6.33 -6.77 2.03
CA ALA A 56 6.56 -5.50 2.71
C ALA A 56 5.97 -4.36 1.89
N VAL A 57 5.08 -3.59 2.50
CA VAL A 57 4.44 -2.43 1.86
C VAL A 57 4.97 -1.16 2.51
N GLU A 58 5.61 -0.31 1.73
CA GLU A 58 6.13 0.99 2.18
C GLU A 58 5.29 2.10 1.61
N ILE A 59 4.83 2.99 2.49
CA ILE A 59 4.01 4.13 2.11
C ILE A 59 4.74 5.40 2.54
N THR A 60 5.06 6.26 1.58
CA THR A 60 5.70 7.55 1.85
C THR A 60 4.64 8.65 1.82
N LEU A 61 4.52 9.36 2.91
CA LEU A 61 3.55 10.46 3.05
C LEU A 61 4.18 11.81 2.70
#